data_0352807d8f94685448fc7967e295b0be
#
_entry.id   0352807d8f94685448fc7967e295b0be
#
_cell.length_a   1.000
_cell.length_b   1.000
_cell.length_c   1.000
_cell.angle_alpha   90.00
_cell.angle_beta   90.00
_cell.angle_gamma   90.00
#
_symmetry.space_group_name_H-M   'P 1'
#
loop_
_entity.id
_entity.type
_entity.pdbx_description
1 polymer ?
#
loop_
_entity_poly.entity_id
_entity_poly.type
_entity_poly.pdbx_seq_one_letter_code
_entity_poly.pdbx_strand_id
1 'polypeptide(L)'
;MKIKSPLFYRLFCGFSASIFVLTLLFGVFFSMHPTYAESKDSDNGVVSDAHFVTFHDDTKSLTIKTTAKTVAEALERAKIQYHTSDHVEPALTESINSDNFHINIYRARPVIIKNGSISKFVMTASVDPKEIAQAAGITIYDGDELSLVSNQNILESGVATVYQLTRNGGRTITVEED
;
A
#
# COMPACT_ATOMS: atom_id res chain seq x y z
N MET A 1 -68.55 11.51 44.13
CA MET A 1 -67.74 10.38 43.69
C MET A 1 -66.27 10.72 43.84
N LYS A 2 -65.64 10.24 44.92
CA LYS A 2 -64.25 10.57 45.28
C LYS A 2 -63.33 9.57 44.58
N ILE A 3 -62.53 10.04 43.66
CA ILE A 3 -61.42 9.25 43.13
C ILE A 3 -60.14 9.75 43.79
N LYS A 4 -59.73 9.00 44.81
CA LYS A 4 -58.39 9.09 45.41
C LYS A 4 -57.50 8.12 44.64
N SER A 5 -56.52 8.62 43.94
CA SER A 5 -55.38 7.80 43.59
C SER A 5 -54.07 8.60 43.79
N PRO A 6 -53.42 8.40 44.93
CA PRO A 6 -52.08 9.02 45.17
C PRO A 6 -50.98 8.42 44.32
N LEU A 7 -51.28 7.40 43.50
CA LEU A 7 -50.31 6.69 42.68
C LEU A 7 -49.88 7.53 41.45
N PHE A 8 -50.77 8.37 40.93
CA PHE A 8 -50.48 9.18 39.74
C PHE A 8 -49.50 10.31 40.01
N TYR A 9 -49.49 10.87 41.22
CA TYR A 9 -48.59 11.98 41.58
C TYR A 9 -47.16 11.52 41.82
N ARG A 10 -46.97 10.27 42.27
CA ARG A 10 -45.61 9.71 42.45
C ARG A 10 -44.92 9.33 41.12
N LEU A 11 -45.73 8.95 40.12
CA LEU A 11 -45.17 8.64 38.79
C LEU A 11 -44.73 9.90 38.04
N PHE A 12 -45.45 11.03 38.22
CA PHE A 12 -45.17 12.27 37.54
C PHE A 12 -43.93 12.99 38.11
N CYS A 13 -43.73 12.91 39.44
CA CYS A 13 -42.53 13.51 40.07
C CYS A 13 -41.21 12.77 39.75
N GLY A 14 -41.27 11.43 39.52
CA GLY A 14 -40.10 10.68 39.16
C GLY A 14 -39.63 10.93 37.71
N PHE A 15 -40.56 11.22 36.81
CA PHE A 15 -40.23 11.50 35.42
C PHE A 15 -39.61 12.87 35.18
N SER A 16 -40.07 13.86 35.96
CA SER A 16 -39.52 15.24 35.90
C SER A 16 -38.06 15.31 36.38
N ALA A 17 -37.71 14.61 37.47
CA ALA A 17 -36.36 14.62 38.01
C ALA A 17 -35.38 13.87 37.09
N SER A 18 -35.80 12.80 36.41
CA SER A 18 -34.93 12.06 35.48
C SER A 18 -34.62 12.83 34.22
N ILE A 19 -35.56 13.61 33.69
CA ILE A 19 -35.33 14.47 32.51
C ILE A 19 -34.36 15.61 32.85
N PHE A 20 -34.44 16.18 34.07
CA PHE A 20 -33.54 17.25 34.48
C PHE A 20 -32.10 16.79 34.68
N VAL A 21 -31.90 15.61 35.21
CA VAL A 21 -30.55 15.00 35.33
C VAL A 21 -29.97 14.66 33.96
N LEU A 22 -30.79 14.17 33.03
CA LEU A 22 -30.33 13.83 31.66
C LEU A 22 -29.96 15.09 30.88
N THR A 23 -30.67 16.21 31.03
CA THR A 23 -30.33 17.48 30.39
C THR A 23 -29.08 18.12 30.97
N LEU A 24 -28.83 17.98 32.28
CA LEU A 24 -27.58 18.46 32.90
C LEU A 24 -26.37 17.64 32.46
N LEU A 25 -26.50 16.33 32.35
CA LEU A 25 -25.43 15.45 31.83
C LEU A 25 -25.13 15.72 30.34
N PHE A 26 -26.14 16.02 29.54
CA PHE A 26 -25.95 16.36 28.13
C PHE A 26 -25.33 17.75 27.96
N GLY A 27 -25.64 18.70 28.83
CA GLY A 27 -25.06 20.05 28.82
C GLY A 27 -23.58 20.06 29.18
N VAL A 28 -23.15 19.21 30.13
CA VAL A 28 -21.72 19.08 30.50
C VAL A 28 -20.92 18.38 29.44
N PHE A 29 -21.53 17.39 28.71
CA PHE A 29 -20.84 16.70 27.62
C PHE A 29 -20.63 17.59 26.38
N PHE A 30 -21.53 18.56 26.15
CA PHE A 30 -21.41 19.50 25.03
C PHE A 30 -20.42 20.64 25.28
N SER A 31 -20.07 20.91 26.55
CA SER A 31 -19.10 21.96 26.92
C SER A 31 -17.64 21.49 26.89
N MET A 32 -17.38 20.20 26.68
CA MET A 32 -16.03 19.66 26.49
C MET A 32 -15.70 19.43 25.00
N HIS A 33 -16.06 20.36 24.14
CA HIS A 33 -15.41 20.43 22.85
C HIS A 33 -14.02 21.01 23.11
N PRO A 34 -12.94 20.31 22.75
CA PRO A 34 -11.65 20.94 22.72
C PRO A 34 -11.78 22.10 21.74
N THR A 35 -11.73 23.30 22.23
CA THR A 35 -11.40 24.46 21.41
C THR A 35 -10.06 24.11 20.80
N TYR A 36 -10.04 23.71 19.54
CA TYR A 36 -8.85 23.78 18.74
C TYR A 36 -8.46 25.26 18.78
N ALA A 37 -7.49 25.57 19.61
CA ALA A 37 -6.80 26.81 19.51
C ALA A 37 -6.23 26.83 18.11
N GLU A 38 -6.83 27.58 17.22
CA GLU A 38 -6.22 28.01 15.99
C GLU A 38 -4.93 28.71 16.41
N SER A 39 -3.84 27.95 16.42
CA SER A 39 -2.53 28.54 16.55
C SER A 39 -2.40 29.45 15.34
N LYS A 40 -2.53 30.76 15.59
CA LYS A 40 -1.97 31.73 14.68
C LYS A 40 -0.51 31.39 14.58
N ASP A 41 -0.17 30.59 13.56
CA ASP A 41 1.20 30.51 13.08
C ASP A 41 1.62 31.92 12.80
N SER A 42 2.46 32.42 13.68
CA SER A 42 3.25 33.59 13.41
C SER A 42 4.00 33.24 12.14
N ASP A 43 3.59 33.87 11.05
CA ASP A 43 4.30 33.89 9.78
C ASP A 43 5.66 34.58 9.99
N ASN A 44 6.54 33.87 10.68
CA ASN A 44 7.97 34.08 10.57
C ASN A 44 8.35 33.29 9.32
N GLY A 45 8.61 34.01 8.22
CA GLY A 45 8.99 33.52 6.90
C GLY A 45 10.10 32.47 6.85
N VAL A 46 9.86 31.34 7.52
CA VAL A 46 10.54 30.08 7.29
C VAL A 46 9.95 29.56 5.99
N VAL A 47 10.66 29.78 4.90
CA VAL A 47 10.39 29.07 3.65
C VAL A 47 10.35 27.58 4.00
N SER A 48 9.15 27.05 4.11
CA SER A 48 8.96 25.65 4.44
C SER A 48 9.39 24.86 3.20
N ASP A 49 10.58 24.24 3.26
CA ASP A 49 11.06 23.24 2.26
C ASP A 49 10.16 22.00 2.16
N ALA A 50 8.90 22.13 2.55
CA ALA A 50 7.95 21.04 2.57
C ALA A 50 7.22 20.94 1.24
N HIS A 51 7.28 19.76 0.65
CA HIS A 51 6.66 19.41 -0.63
C HIS A 51 5.46 18.49 -0.41
N PHE A 52 4.50 18.53 -1.36
CA PHE A 52 3.46 17.53 -1.45
C PHE A 52 4.01 16.34 -2.23
N VAL A 53 3.97 15.16 -1.62
CA VAL A 53 4.41 13.89 -2.22
C VAL A 53 3.24 12.94 -2.28
N THR A 54 2.94 12.44 -3.47
CA THR A 54 1.87 11.46 -3.72
C THR A 54 2.49 10.10 -4.03
N PHE A 55 2.12 9.12 -3.22
CA PHE A 55 2.49 7.73 -3.42
C PHE A 55 1.38 7.00 -4.14
N HIS A 56 1.73 6.23 -5.14
CA HIS A 56 0.86 5.30 -5.85
C HIS A 56 1.31 3.88 -5.53
N ASP A 57 0.52 3.16 -4.75
CA ASP A 57 0.81 1.81 -4.31
C ASP A 57 -0.33 0.90 -4.78
N ASP A 58 -0.12 0.24 -5.91
CA ASP A 58 -1.11 -0.57 -6.59
C ASP A 58 -2.38 0.26 -6.92
N THR A 59 -3.50 -0.02 -6.30
CA THR A 59 -4.77 0.72 -6.48
C THR A 59 -4.95 1.87 -5.48
N LYS A 60 -4.00 2.09 -4.57
CA LYS A 60 -4.07 3.08 -3.50
C LYS A 60 -3.21 4.29 -3.81
N SER A 61 -3.69 5.47 -3.42
CA SER A 61 -2.91 6.70 -3.46
C SER A 61 -2.93 7.37 -2.10
N LEU A 62 -1.78 7.88 -1.69
CA LEU A 62 -1.60 8.63 -0.45
C LEU A 62 -0.80 9.89 -0.74
N THR A 63 -1.33 11.05 -0.38
CA THR A 63 -0.59 12.32 -0.48
C THR A 63 -0.26 12.83 0.91
N ILE A 64 1.00 13.18 1.15
CA ILE A 64 1.47 13.80 2.37
C ILE A 64 2.22 15.09 2.08
N LYS A 65 2.22 16.02 3.04
CA LYS A 65 3.13 17.17 3.05
C LYS A 65 4.36 16.78 3.87
N THR A 66 5.54 16.85 3.30
CA THR A 66 6.79 16.39 3.94
C THR A 66 7.98 17.26 3.58
N THR A 67 8.97 17.30 4.46
CA THR A 67 10.28 17.91 4.25
C THR A 67 11.34 16.85 3.88
N ALA A 68 10.92 15.66 3.48
CA ALA A 68 11.82 14.60 3.02
C ALA A 68 12.63 15.10 1.81
N LYS A 69 13.92 14.78 1.81
CA LYS A 69 14.82 15.20 0.73
C LYS A 69 14.98 14.13 -0.35
N THR A 70 14.66 12.86 -0.01
CA THR A 70 14.76 11.73 -0.94
C THR A 70 13.49 10.88 -0.94
N VAL A 71 13.34 10.07 -1.98
CA VAL A 71 12.25 9.10 -2.10
C VAL A 71 12.25 8.14 -0.90
N ALA A 72 13.44 7.65 -0.49
CA ALA A 72 13.55 6.75 0.67
C ALA A 72 13.02 7.40 1.96
N GLU A 73 13.43 8.64 2.25
CA GLU A 73 12.95 9.37 3.42
C GLU A 73 11.44 9.62 3.37
N ALA A 74 10.89 9.90 2.18
CA ALA A 74 9.47 10.13 2.03
C ALA A 74 8.66 8.86 2.31
N LEU A 75 9.10 7.70 1.83
CA LEU A 75 8.49 6.41 2.12
C LEU A 75 8.51 6.08 3.62
N GLU A 76 9.65 6.33 4.28
CA GLU A 76 9.79 6.14 5.74
C GLU A 76 8.81 7.02 6.51
N ARG A 77 8.72 8.31 6.19
CA ARG A 77 7.78 9.24 6.85
C ARG A 77 6.32 8.91 6.60
N ALA A 78 6.02 8.40 5.41
CA ALA A 78 4.69 7.89 5.06
C ALA A 78 4.37 6.53 5.72
N LYS A 79 5.36 5.90 6.38
CA LYS A 79 5.28 4.54 6.95
C LYS A 79 4.90 3.49 5.90
N ILE A 80 5.32 3.70 4.66
CA ILE A 80 5.12 2.76 3.56
C ILE A 80 6.30 1.78 3.56
N GLN A 81 6.01 0.53 3.87
CA GLN A 81 7.01 -0.54 3.79
C GLN A 81 7.10 -1.08 2.38
N TYR A 82 8.30 -1.41 1.94
CA TYR A 82 8.57 -2.04 0.65
C TYR A 82 9.63 -3.14 0.83
N HIS A 83 9.65 -4.10 -0.09
CA HIS A 83 10.58 -5.21 -0.11
C HIS A 83 11.62 -5.00 -1.21
N THR A 84 12.75 -5.70 -1.11
CA THR A 84 13.82 -5.62 -2.11
C THR A 84 13.40 -6.11 -3.51
N SER A 85 12.34 -6.91 -3.57
CA SER A 85 11.75 -7.39 -4.82
C SER A 85 10.72 -6.44 -5.44
N ASP A 86 10.26 -5.42 -4.66
CA ASP A 86 9.39 -4.36 -5.18
C ASP A 86 10.22 -3.40 -6.03
N HIS A 87 9.58 -2.72 -6.96
CA HIS A 87 10.21 -1.66 -7.72
C HIS A 87 9.60 -0.32 -7.33
N VAL A 88 10.45 0.66 -6.99
CA VAL A 88 10.04 2.02 -6.62
C VAL A 88 10.57 2.99 -7.68
N GLU A 89 9.70 3.83 -8.20
CA GLU A 89 10.03 4.82 -9.20
C GLU A 89 9.50 6.21 -8.79
N PRO A 90 10.34 7.26 -8.78
CA PRO A 90 11.78 7.29 -9.07
C PRO A 90 12.62 6.50 -8.06
N ALA A 91 13.92 6.35 -8.34
CA ALA A 91 14.85 5.60 -7.49
C ALA A 91 14.85 6.12 -6.04
N LEU A 92 15.12 5.25 -5.06
CA LEU A 92 15.11 5.58 -3.63
C LEU A 92 16.04 6.75 -3.27
N THR A 93 17.12 6.93 -4.03
CA THR A 93 18.11 8.00 -3.85
C THR A 93 17.74 9.30 -4.56
N GLU A 94 16.67 9.29 -5.37
CA GLU A 94 16.22 10.48 -6.09
C GLU A 94 15.80 11.59 -5.14
N SER A 95 16.16 12.82 -5.51
CA SER A 95 15.90 14.01 -4.71
C SER A 95 14.51 14.57 -4.96
N ILE A 96 13.80 14.94 -3.90
CA ILE A 96 12.51 15.60 -3.97
C ILE A 96 12.75 17.11 -3.99
N ASN A 97 12.69 17.72 -5.18
CA ASN A 97 13.01 19.13 -5.41
C ASN A 97 11.81 19.98 -5.87
N SER A 98 10.62 19.36 -5.95
CA SER A 98 9.44 20.05 -6.47
C SER A 98 8.18 19.65 -5.69
N ASP A 99 7.20 20.56 -5.69
CA ASP A 99 5.86 20.22 -5.24
C ASP A 99 5.17 19.25 -6.18
N ASN A 100 4.21 18.49 -5.65
CA ASN A 100 3.47 17.47 -6.38
C ASN A 100 4.38 16.35 -6.94
N PHE A 101 5.34 15.93 -6.14
CA PHE A 101 6.22 14.82 -6.49
C PHE A 101 5.46 13.49 -6.40
N HIS A 102 5.62 12.64 -7.42
CA HIS A 102 4.94 11.35 -7.51
C HIS A 102 5.92 10.21 -7.35
N ILE A 103 5.54 9.22 -6.52
CA ILE A 103 6.30 8.00 -6.28
C ILE A 103 5.41 6.82 -6.59
N ASN A 104 5.82 5.98 -7.54
CA ASN A 104 5.12 4.76 -7.90
C ASN A 104 5.78 3.56 -7.21
N ILE A 105 4.98 2.68 -6.63
CA ILE A 105 5.43 1.48 -5.95
C ILE A 105 4.80 0.29 -6.64
N TYR A 106 5.62 -0.44 -7.39
CA TYR A 106 5.22 -1.66 -8.09
C TYR A 106 5.52 -2.86 -7.20
N ARG A 107 4.48 -3.50 -6.72
CA ARG A 107 4.60 -4.62 -5.79
C ARG A 107 5.08 -5.86 -6.50
N ALA A 108 6.05 -6.53 -5.90
CA ALA A 108 6.48 -7.83 -6.39
C ALA A 108 5.37 -8.87 -6.27
N ARG A 109 5.20 -9.64 -7.32
CA ARG A 109 4.26 -10.75 -7.40
C ARG A 109 5.00 -12.07 -7.59
N PRO A 110 4.41 -13.17 -7.14
CA PRO A 110 4.99 -14.49 -7.37
C PRO A 110 4.91 -14.86 -8.85
N VAL A 111 6.03 -15.33 -9.39
CA VAL A 111 6.16 -15.83 -10.76
C VAL A 111 6.81 -17.19 -10.75
N ILE A 112 6.27 -18.10 -11.54
CA ILE A 112 6.85 -19.44 -11.79
C ILE A 112 7.28 -19.51 -13.25
N ILE A 113 8.52 -19.90 -13.49
CA ILE A 113 9.03 -20.17 -14.83
C ILE A 113 9.25 -21.69 -14.97
N LYS A 114 8.59 -22.28 -15.95
CA LYS A 114 8.74 -23.70 -16.31
C LYS A 114 9.72 -23.84 -17.47
N ASN A 115 10.76 -24.65 -17.27
CA ASN A 115 11.75 -24.99 -18.29
C ASN A 115 11.83 -26.52 -18.39
N GLY A 116 11.03 -27.12 -19.25
CA GLY A 116 10.85 -28.58 -19.30
C GLY A 116 10.23 -29.08 -17.96
N SER A 117 10.95 -29.97 -17.29
CA SER A 117 10.56 -30.53 -15.99
C SER A 117 10.97 -29.66 -14.78
N ILE A 118 11.72 -28.58 -15.00
CA ILE A 118 12.23 -27.71 -13.93
C ILE A 118 11.32 -26.53 -13.81
N SER A 119 10.90 -26.22 -12.56
CA SER A 119 10.17 -25.00 -12.22
C SER A 119 11.03 -24.13 -11.32
N LYS A 120 11.11 -22.84 -11.64
CA LYS A 120 11.77 -21.82 -10.83
C LYS A 120 10.74 -20.82 -10.33
N PHE A 121 10.81 -20.52 -9.05
CA PHE A 121 9.96 -19.50 -8.39
C PHE A 121 10.76 -18.24 -8.16
N VAL A 122 10.14 -17.09 -8.39
CA VAL A 122 10.71 -15.77 -8.11
C VAL A 122 9.63 -14.79 -7.69
N MET A 123 10.00 -13.86 -6.80
CA MET A 123 9.20 -12.66 -6.48
C MET A 123 9.75 -11.48 -7.27
N THR A 124 8.95 -10.86 -8.11
CA THR A 124 9.41 -9.73 -8.94
C THR A 124 8.26 -8.77 -9.28
N ALA A 125 8.58 -7.48 -9.32
CA ALA A 125 7.69 -6.43 -9.82
C ALA A 125 7.76 -6.29 -11.35
N SER A 126 8.81 -6.82 -11.98
CA SER A 126 8.99 -6.72 -13.43
C SER A 126 7.89 -7.43 -14.20
N VAL A 127 7.55 -6.86 -15.36
CA VAL A 127 6.67 -7.44 -16.37
C VAL A 127 7.44 -7.89 -17.62
N ASP A 128 8.72 -7.52 -17.74
CA ASP A 128 9.58 -7.91 -18.84
C ASP A 128 10.01 -9.37 -18.69
N PRO A 129 9.76 -10.25 -19.68
CA PRO A 129 10.11 -11.66 -19.61
C PRO A 129 11.61 -11.91 -19.39
N LYS A 130 12.48 -11.07 -19.93
CA LYS A 130 13.93 -11.21 -19.76
C LYS A 130 14.37 -10.89 -18.34
N GLU A 131 13.85 -9.81 -17.77
CA GLU A 131 14.12 -9.44 -16.38
C GLU A 131 13.56 -10.48 -15.40
N ILE A 132 12.36 -10.99 -15.66
CA ILE A 132 11.76 -12.08 -14.86
C ILE A 132 12.65 -13.31 -14.88
N ALA A 133 13.16 -13.72 -16.06
CA ALA A 133 14.06 -14.86 -16.19
C ALA A 133 15.38 -14.61 -15.46
N GLN A 134 15.95 -13.44 -15.60
CA GLN A 134 17.19 -13.03 -14.93
C GLN A 134 17.01 -13.07 -13.40
N ALA A 135 15.91 -12.53 -12.88
CA ALA A 135 15.57 -12.58 -11.45
C ALA A 135 15.41 -14.02 -10.94
N ALA A 136 14.93 -14.94 -11.78
CA ALA A 136 14.84 -16.37 -11.48
C ALA A 136 16.17 -17.13 -11.64
N GLY A 137 17.26 -16.47 -12.03
CA GLY A 137 18.56 -17.08 -12.32
C GLY A 137 18.52 -17.96 -13.57
N ILE A 138 17.73 -17.57 -14.57
CA ILE A 138 17.60 -18.29 -15.85
C ILE A 138 18.21 -17.43 -16.95
N THR A 139 19.18 -17.98 -17.67
CA THR A 139 19.73 -17.32 -18.86
C THR A 139 18.83 -17.61 -20.04
N ILE A 140 18.39 -16.55 -20.74
CA ILE A 140 17.69 -16.64 -22.02
C ILE A 140 18.71 -16.46 -23.14
N TYR A 141 18.70 -17.34 -24.09
CA TYR A 141 19.55 -17.33 -25.29
C TYR A 141 18.76 -16.83 -26.50
N ASP A 142 19.48 -16.48 -27.57
CA ASP A 142 18.85 -16.11 -28.82
C ASP A 142 17.98 -17.26 -29.35
N GLY A 143 16.75 -16.95 -29.73
CA GLY A 143 15.77 -17.93 -30.17
C GLY A 143 14.93 -18.55 -29.04
N ASP A 144 15.32 -18.38 -27.78
CA ASP A 144 14.46 -18.81 -26.66
C ASP A 144 13.22 -17.91 -26.53
N GLU A 145 12.10 -18.51 -26.19
CA GLU A 145 10.84 -17.81 -26.00
C GLU A 145 10.27 -18.05 -24.61
N LEU A 146 9.94 -16.96 -23.90
CA LEU A 146 9.23 -17.01 -22.64
C LEU A 146 7.80 -16.55 -22.85
N SER A 147 6.86 -17.50 -22.82
CA SER A 147 5.44 -17.25 -23.05
C SER A 147 4.61 -17.42 -21.78
N LEU A 148 3.56 -16.59 -21.64
CA LEU A 148 2.62 -16.70 -20.54
C LEU A 148 1.76 -17.95 -20.72
N VAL A 149 1.70 -18.80 -19.70
CA VAL A 149 0.84 -19.98 -19.72
C VAL A 149 -0.56 -19.59 -19.28
N SER A 150 -1.51 -19.69 -20.21
CA SER A 150 -2.92 -19.57 -19.90
C SER A 150 -3.38 -20.87 -19.20
N ASN A 151 -3.54 -20.79 -17.95
CA ASN A 151 -4.07 -21.69 -16.95
C ASN A 151 -4.63 -23.07 -17.31
N GLN A 152 -3.90 -24.10 -16.94
CA GLN A 152 -4.47 -25.44 -16.77
C GLN A 152 -4.40 -25.96 -15.32
N ASN A 153 -3.62 -25.32 -14.45
CA ASN A 153 -3.50 -25.70 -13.04
C ASN A 153 -3.95 -24.53 -12.14
N ILE A 154 -5.17 -24.63 -11.62
CA ILE A 154 -5.80 -23.62 -10.76
C ILE A 154 -4.96 -23.33 -9.50
N LEU A 155 -4.22 -24.30 -8.97
CA LEU A 155 -3.40 -24.11 -7.77
C LEU A 155 -2.19 -23.24 -8.04
N GLU A 156 -1.50 -23.44 -9.16
CA GLU A 156 -0.34 -22.62 -9.52
C GLU A 156 -0.76 -21.21 -9.93
N SER A 157 -1.77 -21.08 -10.75
CA SER A 157 -2.24 -19.82 -11.29
C SER A 157 -3.06 -18.96 -10.33
N GLY A 158 -3.66 -19.58 -9.34
CA GLY A 158 -4.32 -18.84 -8.24
C GLY A 158 -3.31 -18.15 -7.32
N VAL A 159 -2.03 -18.58 -7.33
CA VAL A 159 -0.97 -18.07 -6.46
C VAL A 159 0.09 -17.28 -7.24
N ALA A 160 0.41 -17.69 -8.47
CA ALA A 160 1.52 -17.13 -9.23
C ALA A 160 1.21 -16.97 -10.72
N THR A 161 1.89 -16.00 -11.36
CA THR A 161 1.92 -15.90 -12.80
C THR A 161 2.88 -16.97 -13.35
N VAL A 162 2.44 -17.79 -14.30
CA VAL A 162 3.23 -18.92 -14.83
C VAL A 162 3.69 -18.61 -16.24
N TYR A 163 5.00 -18.72 -16.46
CA TYR A 163 5.61 -18.64 -17.78
C TYR A 163 6.20 -19.98 -18.19
N GLN A 164 6.09 -20.31 -19.47
CA GLN A 164 6.76 -21.44 -20.09
C GLN A 164 7.95 -20.95 -20.90
N LEU A 165 9.14 -21.48 -20.60
CA LEU A 165 10.33 -21.26 -21.41
C LEU A 165 10.45 -22.33 -22.44
N THR A 166 10.45 -21.95 -23.72
CA THR A 166 10.70 -22.81 -24.86
C THR A 166 12.11 -22.58 -25.39
N ARG A 167 12.95 -23.60 -25.40
CA ARG A 167 14.33 -23.54 -25.90
C ARG A 167 14.34 -23.86 -27.38
N ASN A 168 14.55 -22.85 -28.22
CA ASN A 168 14.57 -23.00 -29.68
C ASN A 168 15.99 -23.03 -30.27
N GLY A 169 17.00 -22.68 -29.46
CA GLY A 169 18.40 -22.67 -29.89
C GLY A 169 19.05 -24.05 -29.73
N GLY A 170 19.57 -24.61 -30.78
CA GLY A 170 20.49 -25.77 -30.73
C GLY A 170 21.80 -25.33 -30.03
N ARG A 171 22.19 -26.02 -28.93
CA ARG A 171 23.50 -25.81 -28.32
C ARG A 171 24.51 -26.70 -29.02
N THR A 172 25.53 -26.11 -29.63
CA THR A 172 26.74 -26.85 -30.04
C THR A 172 27.61 -27.03 -28.80
N ILE A 173 27.78 -28.25 -28.34
CA ILE A 173 28.74 -28.61 -27.31
C ILE A 173 30.00 -29.08 -28.06
N THR A 174 31.08 -28.32 -27.95
CA THR A 174 32.39 -28.78 -28.40
C THR A 174 32.95 -29.64 -27.27
N VAL A 175 33.08 -30.96 -27.51
CA VAL A 175 33.78 -31.86 -26.60
C VAL A 175 35.22 -31.89 -27.10
N GLU A 176 36.16 -31.38 -26.35
CA GLU A 176 37.60 -31.65 -26.57
C GLU A 176 37.85 -33.05 -26.03
N GLU A 177 38.22 -33.99 -26.91
CA GLU A 177 38.77 -35.28 -26.51
C GLU A 177 40.26 -35.10 -26.23
N ASP A 178 40.68 -35.51 -25.02
CA ASP A 178 42.09 -35.56 -24.59
C ASP A 178 42.80 -36.75 -25.26
#